data_282bee1b8df1024d148252b16ca5862d
#
_entry.id   282bee1b8df1024d148252b16ca5862d
#
_cell.length_a   1.000
_cell.length_b   1.000
_cell.length_c   1.000
_cell.angle_alpha   90.00
_cell.angle_beta   90.00
_cell.angle_gamma   90.00
#
_symmetry.space_group_name_H-M   'P 1'
#
loop_
_entity.id
_entity.type
_entity.pdbx_description
1 polymer ?
#
loop_
_entity_poly.entity_id
_entity_poly.type
_entity_poly.pdbx_seq_one_letter_code
_entity_poly.pdbx_strand_id
1 'polypeptide(L)'
;MAFIRSFFVYTALILGANSTLAAANSTEHLQALKQGDMKKLVLHKTPKKISERAFLTQGADEGRLSDFAGQYVLLNFWATWCAPCRKEMPSLSTLQAQLGDARFKVVTIATGRNAPKAMQAFFDALEIKNLPLYRDPKQKLAKDMAVLGLPMTLLISPQGKEVARLRGEADW
;
A
#
# COMPACT_ATOMS: atom_id res chain seq x y z
N MET A 1 -45.31 8.54 -38.35
CA MET A 1 -44.86 8.18 -36.98
C MET A 1 -43.63 7.28 -37.06
N ALA A 2 -42.47 7.80 -37.43
CA ALA A 2 -41.26 6.98 -37.58
C ALA A 2 -39.94 7.80 -37.40
N PHE A 3 -39.86 8.75 -36.46
CA PHE A 3 -38.66 9.59 -36.27
C PHE A 3 -38.14 9.68 -34.83
N ILE A 4 -38.63 8.89 -33.89
CA ILE A 4 -38.24 9.01 -32.46
C ILE A 4 -37.31 7.88 -32.00
N ARG A 5 -37.01 6.86 -32.77
CA ARG A 5 -36.19 5.70 -32.34
C ARG A 5 -34.68 5.85 -32.51
N SER A 6 -34.17 6.87 -33.20
CA SER A 6 -32.73 6.98 -33.52
C SER A 6 -31.92 7.85 -32.56
N PHE A 7 -32.55 8.61 -31.67
CA PHE A 7 -31.84 9.56 -30.78
C PHE A 7 -31.31 8.95 -29.49
N PHE A 8 -31.86 7.80 -29.03
CA PHE A 8 -31.44 7.20 -27.75
C PHE A 8 -30.19 6.30 -27.83
N VAL A 9 -29.78 5.86 -29.01
CA VAL A 9 -28.63 4.96 -29.18
C VAL A 9 -27.32 5.73 -29.21
N TYR A 10 -27.29 6.99 -29.65
CA TYR A 10 -26.07 7.79 -29.74
C TYR A 10 -25.62 8.40 -28.41
N THR A 11 -26.51 8.66 -27.46
CA THR A 11 -26.15 9.23 -26.18
C THR A 11 -25.48 8.24 -25.22
N ALA A 12 -25.77 6.94 -25.34
CA ALA A 12 -25.14 5.90 -24.49
C ALA A 12 -23.68 5.60 -24.86
N LEU A 13 -23.30 5.79 -26.13
CA LEU A 13 -21.94 5.55 -26.63
C LEU A 13 -20.95 6.67 -26.25
N ILE A 14 -21.42 7.90 -26.05
CA ILE A 14 -20.55 9.06 -25.71
C ILE A 14 -20.15 9.06 -24.22
N LEU A 15 -21.02 8.55 -23.33
CA LEU A 15 -20.73 8.48 -21.89
C LEU A 15 -19.70 7.42 -21.51
N GLY A 16 -19.55 6.34 -22.30
CA GLY A 16 -18.57 5.28 -22.06
C GLY A 16 -17.14 5.64 -22.49
N ALA A 17 -16.99 6.45 -23.54
CA ALA A 17 -15.68 6.81 -24.09
C ALA A 17 -14.91 7.82 -23.20
N ASN A 18 -15.61 8.74 -22.55
CA ASN A 18 -14.97 9.75 -21.71
C ASN A 18 -14.38 9.18 -20.40
N SER A 19 -14.97 8.11 -19.85
CA SER A 19 -14.48 7.49 -18.60
C SER A 19 -13.18 6.71 -18.82
N THR A 20 -12.99 6.10 -19.99
CA THR A 20 -11.76 5.35 -20.32
C THR A 20 -10.60 6.27 -20.66
N LEU A 21 -10.84 7.40 -21.32
CA LEU A 21 -9.82 8.40 -21.60
C LEU A 21 -9.33 9.09 -20.32
N ALA A 22 -10.21 9.43 -19.40
CA ALA A 22 -9.84 10.06 -18.13
C ALA A 22 -8.98 9.13 -17.25
N ALA A 23 -9.28 7.83 -17.22
CA ALA A 23 -8.49 6.84 -16.50
C ALA A 23 -7.10 6.60 -17.14
N ALA A 24 -7.01 6.58 -18.46
CA ALA A 24 -5.75 6.44 -19.19
C ALA A 24 -4.84 7.65 -18.93
N ASN A 25 -5.36 8.86 -19.03
CA ASN A 25 -4.61 10.11 -18.77
C ASN A 25 -4.10 10.19 -17.31
N SER A 26 -4.88 9.70 -16.33
CA SER A 26 -4.45 9.69 -14.93
C SER A 26 -3.30 8.71 -14.69
N THR A 27 -3.29 7.55 -15.35
CA THR A 27 -2.22 6.56 -15.22
C THR A 27 -0.91 7.05 -15.87
N GLU A 28 -0.98 7.67 -17.05
CA GLU A 28 0.18 8.28 -17.71
C GLU A 28 0.78 9.40 -16.85
N HIS A 29 -0.05 10.27 -16.30
CA HIS A 29 0.39 11.33 -15.41
C HIS A 29 1.11 10.76 -14.17
N LEU A 30 0.56 9.73 -13.52
CA LEU A 30 1.20 9.05 -12.40
C LEU A 30 2.52 8.39 -12.79
N GLN A 31 2.65 7.83 -13.99
CA GLN A 31 3.91 7.26 -14.47
C GLN A 31 4.98 8.35 -14.65
N ALA A 32 4.60 9.52 -15.14
CA ALA A 32 5.51 10.66 -15.34
C ALA A 32 6.06 11.23 -14.02
N LEU A 33 5.32 11.09 -12.91
CA LEU A 33 5.73 11.56 -11.58
C LEU A 33 6.78 10.65 -10.91
N LYS A 34 6.97 9.42 -11.40
CA LYS A 34 7.91 8.47 -10.77
C LYS A 34 9.35 8.89 -11.00
N GLN A 35 10.04 9.25 -9.92
CA GLN A 35 11.45 9.63 -9.90
C GLN A 35 12.25 8.74 -8.93
N GLY A 36 13.56 8.72 -9.05
CA GLY A 36 14.43 7.95 -8.16
C GLY A 36 13.98 6.50 -8.01
N ASP A 37 13.89 6.04 -6.78
CA ASP A 37 13.43 4.69 -6.45
C ASP A 37 11.97 4.43 -6.78
N MET A 38 11.15 5.48 -6.87
CA MET A 38 9.74 5.33 -7.28
C MET A 38 9.58 4.81 -8.71
N LYS A 39 10.61 4.82 -9.55
CA LYS A 39 10.63 4.14 -10.85
C LYS A 39 10.37 2.62 -10.73
N LYS A 40 10.72 2.01 -9.58
CA LYS A 40 10.45 0.60 -9.26
C LYS A 40 8.97 0.33 -8.92
N LEU A 41 8.17 1.39 -8.62
CA LEU A 41 6.77 1.25 -8.25
C LEU A 41 5.95 0.76 -9.44
N VAL A 42 5.30 -0.37 -9.29
CA VAL A 42 4.41 -0.97 -10.29
C VAL A 42 2.97 -0.56 -9.97
N LEU A 43 2.39 0.31 -10.79
CA LEU A 43 0.97 0.65 -10.72
C LEU A 43 0.14 -0.48 -11.33
N HIS A 44 -0.91 -0.91 -10.66
CA HIS A 44 -1.81 -1.95 -11.18
C HIS A 44 -2.80 -1.34 -12.17
N LYS A 45 -2.94 -1.94 -13.36
CA LYS A 45 -3.99 -1.58 -14.33
C LYS A 45 -5.38 -1.83 -13.75
N THR A 46 -5.52 -2.89 -12.97
CA THR A 46 -6.74 -3.23 -12.23
C THR A 46 -6.39 -3.39 -10.76
N PRO A 47 -7.02 -2.62 -9.84
CA PRO A 47 -6.81 -2.74 -8.41
C PRO A 47 -7.08 -4.18 -7.91
N LYS A 48 -6.21 -4.69 -7.03
CA LYS A 48 -6.30 -6.05 -6.51
C LYS A 48 -7.03 -6.09 -5.17
N LYS A 49 -7.69 -7.20 -4.88
CA LYS A 49 -8.27 -7.44 -3.56
C LYS A 49 -7.15 -7.59 -2.53
N ILE A 50 -7.30 -6.96 -1.36
CA ILE A 50 -6.43 -7.19 -0.20
C ILE A 50 -6.88 -8.42 0.58
N SER A 51 -5.97 -8.95 1.41
CA SER A 51 -6.24 -10.08 2.30
C SER A 51 -7.10 -9.68 3.49
N GLU A 52 -7.93 -10.60 3.93
CA GLU A 52 -8.73 -10.52 5.16
C GLU A 52 -8.00 -11.16 6.37
N ARG A 53 -6.77 -11.65 6.18
CA ARG A 53 -5.97 -12.26 7.24
C ARG A 53 -5.62 -11.26 8.31
N ALA A 54 -5.78 -11.68 9.56
CA ALA A 54 -5.36 -10.87 10.70
C ALA A 54 -3.83 -10.83 10.83
N PHE A 55 -3.34 -9.71 11.33
CA PHE A 55 -2.00 -9.55 11.89
C PHE A 55 -2.11 -9.24 13.39
N LEU A 56 -1.00 -9.24 14.11
CA LEU A 56 -0.96 -8.85 15.53
C LEU A 56 -0.56 -7.40 15.66
N THR A 57 -1.33 -6.63 16.43
CA THR A 57 -0.99 -5.27 16.83
C THR A 57 0.14 -5.27 17.86
N GLN A 58 0.60 -4.08 18.28
CA GLN A 58 1.63 -3.95 19.33
C GLN A 58 1.16 -4.53 20.67
N GLY A 59 -0.13 -4.43 20.99
CA GLY A 59 -0.77 -5.05 22.16
C GLY A 59 -1.02 -6.56 22.03
N ALA A 60 -0.64 -7.16 20.90
CA ALA A 60 -0.92 -8.55 20.53
C ALA A 60 -2.40 -8.87 20.23
N ASP A 61 -3.25 -7.85 20.07
CA ASP A 61 -4.60 -8.01 19.57
C ASP A 61 -4.59 -8.27 18.05
N GLU A 62 -5.67 -8.82 17.53
CA GLU A 62 -5.84 -8.98 16.10
C GLU A 62 -6.25 -7.67 15.43
N GLY A 63 -5.52 -7.28 14.37
CA GLY A 63 -5.88 -6.22 13.44
C GLY A 63 -6.05 -6.78 12.02
N ARG A 64 -6.72 -6.03 11.16
CA ARG A 64 -6.95 -6.37 9.76
C ARG A 64 -6.65 -5.16 8.87
N LEU A 65 -6.35 -5.40 7.60
CA LEU A 65 -6.14 -4.31 6.64
C LEU A 65 -7.43 -3.49 6.41
N SER A 66 -8.59 -4.09 6.61
CA SER A 66 -9.90 -3.41 6.56
C SER A 66 -10.08 -2.33 7.64
N ASP A 67 -9.34 -2.40 8.74
CA ASP A 67 -9.41 -1.41 9.83
C ASP A 67 -8.90 -0.03 9.40
N PHE A 68 -8.19 0.03 8.26
CA PHE A 68 -7.69 1.26 7.65
C PHE A 68 -8.57 1.77 6.48
N ALA A 69 -9.79 1.26 6.34
CA ALA A 69 -10.69 1.71 5.27
C ALA A 69 -10.94 3.23 5.35
N GLY A 70 -11.06 3.88 4.20
CA GLY A 70 -11.26 5.33 4.10
C GLY A 70 -9.97 6.15 3.94
N GLN A 71 -8.80 5.55 4.11
CA GLN A 71 -7.51 6.22 3.93
C GLN A 71 -6.59 5.44 2.97
N TYR A 72 -5.64 6.12 2.37
CA TYR A 72 -4.53 5.46 1.68
C TYR A 72 -3.59 4.85 2.71
N VAL A 73 -3.14 3.62 2.46
CA VAL A 73 -2.17 2.94 3.33
C VAL A 73 -0.95 2.56 2.52
N LEU A 74 0.22 3.04 2.95
CA LEU A 74 1.51 2.52 2.51
C LEU A 74 1.89 1.37 3.44
N LEU A 75 1.56 0.14 3.02
CA LEU A 75 1.80 -1.08 3.78
C LEU A 75 3.19 -1.63 3.46
N ASN A 76 4.09 -1.63 4.44
CA ASN A 76 5.44 -2.16 4.31
C ASN A 76 5.61 -3.48 5.08
N PHE A 77 5.99 -4.55 4.37
CA PHE A 77 6.39 -5.82 4.96
C PHE A 77 7.90 -5.86 5.15
N TRP A 78 8.35 -6.10 6.38
CA TRP A 78 9.74 -6.04 6.78
C TRP A 78 10.14 -7.13 7.77
N ALA A 79 11.41 -7.17 8.18
CA ALA A 79 11.88 -8.00 9.28
C ALA A 79 13.14 -7.41 9.94
N THR A 80 13.36 -7.71 11.22
CA THR A 80 14.55 -7.26 11.97
C THR A 80 15.87 -7.79 11.42
N TRP A 81 15.86 -8.94 10.78
CA TRP A 81 17.01 -9.59 10.14
C TRP A 81 17.23 -9.17 8.66
N CYS A 82 16.32 -8.37 8.10
CA CYS A 82 16.37 -7.90 6.72
C CYS A 82 17.13 -6.57 6.65
N ALA A 83 18.38 -6.59 6.21
CA ALA A 83 19.24 -5.40 6.15
C ALA A 83 18.65 -4.26 5.28
N PRO A 84 18.17 -4.50 4.04
CA PRO A 84 17.55 -3.44 3.24
C PRO A 84 16.27 -2.88 3.88
N CYS A 85 15.46 -3.72 4.57
CA CYS A 85 14.29 -3.25 5.30
C CYS A 85 14.66 -2.25 6.40
N ARG A 86 15.73 -2.56 7.15
CA ARG A 86 16.22 -1.69 8.22
C ARG A 86 16.72 -0.35 7.69
N LYS A 87 17.33 -0.36 6.50
CA LYS A 87 17.88 0.83 5.86
C LYS A 87 16.78 1.83 5.44
N GLU A 88 15.63 1.34 4.95
CA GLU A 88 14.53 2.23 4.52
C GLU A 88 13.64 2.72 5.66
N MET A 89 13.70 2.13 6.85
CA MET A 89 12.79 2.43 7.95
C MET A 89 12.81 3.90 8.39
N PRO A 90 13.96 4.61 8.44
CA PRO A 90 14.00 6.05 8.75
C PRO A 90 13.24 6.90 7.72
N SER A 91 13.35 6.60 6.41
CA SER A 91 12.63 7.36 5.37
C SER A 91 11.12 7.09 5.42
N LEU A 92 10.67 5.87 5.74
CA LEU A 92 9.27 5.57 6.02
C LEU A 92 8.73 6.37 7.23
N SER A 93 9.53 6.51 8.28
CA SER A 93 9.20 7.34 9.45
C SER A 93 9.08 8.83 9.06
N THR A 94 9.99 9.33 8.24
CA THR A 94 9.95 10.70 7.71
C THR A 94 8.70 10.91 6.85
N LEU A 95 8.38 9.98 5.96
CA LEU A 95 7.17 10.03 5.14
C LEU A 95 5.89 10.06 6.00
N GLN A 96 5.83 9.21 7.04
CA GLN A 96 4.71 9.23 8.00
C GLN A 96 4.61 10.58 8.73
N ALA A 97 5.73 11.19 9.09
CA ALA A 97 5.74 12.49 9.75
C ALA A 97 5.28 13.63 8.83
N GLN A 98 5.61 13.55 7.53
CA GLN A 98 5.28 14.59 6.55
C GLN A 98 3.86 14.48 5.99
N LEU A 99 3.39 13.27 5.71
CA LEU A 99 2.13 13.02 5.00
C LEU A 99 1.07 12.31 5.83
N GLY A 100 1.44 11.77 7.01
CA GLY A 100 0.51 11.04 7.88
C GLY A 100 -0.60 11.95 8.41
N ASP A 101 -1.84 11.68 7.97
CA ASP A 101 -3.06 12.38 8.41
C ASP A 101 -4.25 11.41 8.41
N ALA A 102 -5.48 11.95 8.46
CA ALA A 102 -6.70 11.14 8.38
C ALA A 102 -6.89 10.42 7.02
N ARG A 103 -6.16 10.82 5.98
CA ARG A 103 -6.28 10.30 4.61
C ARG A 103 -5.12 9.39 4.19
N PHE A 104 -3.98 9.44 4.90
CA PHE A 104 -2.78 8.67 4.57
C PHE A 104 -2.08 8.14 5.81
N LYS A 105 -1.65 6.88 5.76
CA LYS A 105 -0.92 6.23 6.84
C LYS A 105 0.15 5.26 6.32
N VAL A 106 1.33 5.30 6.93
CA VAL A 106 2.34 4.26 6.79
C VAL A 106 2.10 3.17 7.83
N VAL A 107 1.97 1.93 7.40
CA VAL A 107 1.76 0.76 8.27
C VAL A 107 2.89 -0.24 8.04
N THR A 108 3.64 -0.54 9.09
CA THR A 108 4.73 -1.52 9.02
C THR A 108 4.34 -2.82 9.72
N ILE A 109 4.49 -3.96 9.00
CA ILE A 109 4.19 -5.30 9.53
C ILE A 109 5.42 -6.18 9.42
N ALA A 110 6.01 -6.54 10.57
CA ALA A 110 7.12 -7.48 10.62
C ALA A 110 6.61 -8.90 10.34
N THR A 111 7.07 -9.51 9.26
CA THR A 111 6.61 -10.84 8.85
C THR A 111 7.63 -11.93 9.16
N GLY A 112 7.14 -13.09 9.60
CA GLY A 112 7.96 -14.20 10.05
C GLY A 112 8.50 -14.02 11.48
N ARG A 113 9.67 -14.61 11.73
CA ARG A 113 10.27 -14.62 13.08
C ARG A 113 10.85 -13.25 13.45
N ASN A 114 10.12 -12.47 14.24
CA ASN A 114 10.53 -11.18 14.77
C ASN A 114 10.12 -11.09 16.23
N ALA A 115 11.11 -11.07 17.14
CA ALA A 115 10.86 -10.90 18.56
C ALA A 115 10.39 -9.46 18.86
N PRO A 116 9.29 -9.23 19.61
CA PRO A 116 8.81 -7.89 19.92
C PRO A 116 9.85 -6.98 20.54
N LYS A 117 10.65 -7.51 21.49
CA LYS A 117 11.74 -6.76 22.12
C LYS A 117 12.83 -6.31 21.13
N ALA A 118 13.15 -7.16 20.13
CA ALA A 118 14.15 -6.82 19.11
C ALA A 118 13.61 -5.75 18.14
N MET A 119 12.33 -5.80 17.81
CA MET A 119 11.66 -4.77 17.00
C MET A 119 11.66 -3.44 17.74
N GLN A 120 11.27 -3.43 19.03
CA GLN A 120 11.24 -2.23 19.84
C GLN A 120 12.66 -1.63 19.98
N ALA A 121 13.66 -2.42 20.34
CA ALA A 121 15.04 -1.96 20.47
C ALA A 121 15.59 -1.38 19.15
N PHE A 122 15.20 -1.94 18.00
CA PHE A 122 15.59 -1.40 16.70
C PHE A 122 14.92 -0.03 16.43
N PHE A 123 13.64 0.13 16.76
CA PHE A 123 12.94 1.41 16.60
C PHE A 123 13.46 2.47 17.58
N ASP A 124 13.74 2.07 18.83
CA ASP A 124 14.30 2.95 19.84
C ASP A 124 15.69 3.48 19.43
N ALA A 125 16.55 2.61 18.88
CA ALA A 125 17.88 2.98 18.39
C ALA A 125 17.85 3.98 17.23
N LEU A 126 16.75 4.05 16.48
CA LEU A 126 16.52 4.98 15.38
C LEU A 126 15.56 6.13 15.75
N GLU A 127 15.14 6.20 17.00
CA GLU A 127 14.17 7.19 17.52
C GLU A 127 12.83 7.20 16.76
N ILE A 128 12.43 6.07 16.15
CA ILE A 128 11.19 5.91 15.41
C ILE A 128 10.03 5.71 16.38
N LYS A 129 9.10 6.67 16.45
CA LYS A 129 7.94 6.67 17.36
C LYS A 129 6.59 6.72 16.65
N ASN A 130 6.59 6.94 15.33
CA ASN A 130 5.40 7.22 14.52
C ASN A 130 5.02 6.08 13.56
N LEU A 131 5.72 4.95 13.62
CA LEU A 131 5.38 3.75 12.86
C LEU A 131 4.90 2.64 13.79
N PRO A 132 3.86 1.85 13.39
CA PRO A 132 3.37 0.76 14.22
C PRO A 132 4.31 -0.45 14.21
N LEU A 133 4.40 -1.15 15.35
CA LEU A 133 5.13 -2.41 15.53
C LEU A 133 4.19 -3.62 15.36
N TYR A 134 3.54 -3.73 14.20
CA TYR A 134 2.66 -4.87 13.92
C TYR A 134 3.44 -6.09 13.43
N ARG A 135 2.84 -7.28 13.58
CA ARG A 135 3.49 -8.56 13.27
C ARG A 135 2.59 -9.53 12.54
N ASP A 136 3.18 -10.26 11.60
CA ASP A 136 2.60 -11.45 10.96
C ASP A 136 3.54 -12.65 11.17
N PRO A 137 3.60 -13.22 12.41
CA PRO A 137 4.61 -14.20 12.78
C PRO A 137 4.51 -15.52 12.00
N LYS A 138 3.32 -15.86 11.51
CA LYS A 138 3.06 -17.07 10.70
C LYS A 138 3.13 -16.81 9.20
N GLN A 139 3.43 -15.58 8.79
CA GLN A 139 3.47 -15.15 7.38
C GLN A 139 2.16 -15.40 6.60
N LYS A 140 1.03 -15.50 7.28
CA LYS A 140 -0.25 -15.79 6.64
C LYS A 140 -0.73 -14.63 5.80
N LEU A 141 -0.64 -13.41 6.34
CA LEU A 141 -1.00 -12.18 5.62
C LEU A 141 -0.02 -11.94 4.47
N ALA A 142 1.29 -12.02 4.73
CA ALA A 142 2.32 -11.80 3.71
C ALA A 142 2.17 -12.78 2.53
N LYS A 143 1.94 -14.08 2.80
CA LYS A 143 1.72 -15.09 1.74
C LYS A 143 0.45 -14.81 0.93
N ASP A 144 -0.65 -14.47 1.60
CA ASP A 144 -1.93 -14.16 0.96
C ASP A 144 -1.83 -12.91 0.07
N MET A 145 -0.99 -11.94 0.46
CA MET A 145 -0.67 -10.73 -0.32
C MET A 145 0.46 -10.95 -1.34
N ALA A 146 0.87 -12.19 -1.60
CA ALA A 146 1.95 -12.56 -2.52
C ALA A 146 3.27 -11.80 -2.27
N VAL A 147 3.66 -11.67 -1.00
CA VAL A 147 4.95 -11.13 -0.57
C VAL A 147 6.02 -12.23 -0.70
N LEU A 148 6.78 -12.20 -1.80
CA LEU A 148 7.77 -13.23 -2.13
C LEU A 148 9.19 -12.89 -1.64
N GLY A 149 9.40 -11.68 -1.13
CA GLY A 149 10.70 -11.21 -0.61
C GLY A 149 10.52 -9.90 0.16
N LEU A 150 11.53 -9.51 0.92
CA LEU A 150 11.54 -8.31 1.75
C LEU A 150 12.64 -7.34 1.33
N PRO A 151 12.41 -6.03 1.47
CA PRO A 151 11.12 -5.43 1.81
C PRO A 151 10.13 -5.50 0.64
N MET A 152 8.85 -5.44 0.95
CA MET A 152 7.78 -5.32 -0.01
C MET A 152 6.81 -4.24 0.47
N THR A 153 6.59 -3.23 -0.35
CA THR A 153 5.67 -2.13 -0.04
C THR A 153 4.49 -2.13 -0.99
N LEU A 154 3.28 -2.04 -0.44
CA LEU A 154 2.03 -2.01 -1.18
C LEU A 154 1.32 -0.68 -0.91
N LEU A 155 0.75 -0.06 -1.94
CA LEU A 155 -0.16 1.07 -1.78
C LEU A 155 -1.60 0.55 -1.85
N ILE A 156 -2.34 0.79 -0.77
CA ILE A 156 -3.75 0.40 -0.63
C ILE A 156 -4.60 1.67 -0.70
N SER A 157 -5.64 1.64 -1.52
CA SER A 157 -6.59 2.76 -1.66
C SER A 157 -7.60 2.81 -0.50
N PRO A 158 -8.32 3.95 -0.32
CA PRO A 158 -9.38 4.08 0.68
C PRO A 158 -10.50 3.02 0.55
N GLN A 159 -10.68 2.44 -0.63
CA GLN A 159 -11.65 1.37 -0.91
C GLN A 159 -11.11 -0.02 -0.56
N GLY A 160 -9.95 -0.13 0.12
CA GLY A 160 -9.34 -1.40 0.48
C GLY A 160 -8.89 -2.21 -0.74
N LYS A 161 -8.26 -1.57 -1.71
CA LYS A 161 -7.70 -2.24 -2.89
C LYS A 161 -6.21 -1.93 -3.01
N GLU A 162 -5.39 -2.93 -3.30
CA GLU A 162 -4.01 -2.70 -3.67
C GLU A 162 -3.96 -2.07 -5.08
N VAL A 163 -3.42 -0.86 -5.17
CA VAL A 163 -3.31 -0.09 -6.41
C VAL A 163 -1.89 -0.04 -6.97
N ALA A 164 -0.88 -0.28 -6.12
CA ALA A 164 0.52 -0.34 -6.54
C ALA A 164 1.34 -1.20 -5.58
N ARG A 165 2.54 -1.63 -6.05
CA ARG A 165 3.55 -2.26 -5.21
C ARG A 165 4.97 -1.94 -5.64
N LEU A 166 5.87 -1.95 -4.68
CA LEU A 166 7.30 -1.79 -4.87
C LEU A 166 8.04 -2.95 -4.20
N ARG A 167 8.96 -3.57 -4.94
CA ARG A 167 9.83 -4.65 -4.44
C ARG A 167 11.21 -4.09 -4.13
N GLY A 168 11.76 -4.48 -2.99
CA GLY A 168 13.06 -4.01 -2.52
C GLY A 168 12.98 -2.66 -1.82
N GLU A 169 14.12 -2.21 -1.30
CA GLU A 169 14.23 -0.94 -0.57
C GLU A 169 13.98 0.27 -1.47
N ALA A 170 13.51 1.35 -0.85
CA ALA A 170 13.40 2.65 -1.47
C ALA A 170 13.72 3.76 -0.48
N ASP A 171 14.11 4.91 -0.99
CA ASP A 171 14.14 6.17 -0.25
C ASP A 171 12.76 6.84 -0.45
N TRP A 172 12.01 6.96 0.65
CA TRP A 172 10.60 7.33 0.64
C TRP A 172 10.40 8.82 0.88
#